data_6eae450963e205b87d46fa593c71b1a6
#
_entry.id   6eae450963e205b87d46fa593c71b1a6
#
_cell.length_a   1.000
_cell.length_b   1.000
_cell.length_c   1.000
_cell.angle_alpha   90.00
_cell.angle_beta   90.00
_cell.angle_gamma   90.00
#
_symmetry.space_group_name_H-M   'P 1'
#
loop_
_entity.id
_entity.type
_entity.pdbx_description
1 polymer ?
#
loop_
_entity_poly.entity_id
_entity_poly.type
_entity_poly.pdbx_seq_one_letter_code
_entity_poly.pdbx_strand_id
1 'polypeptide(L)'
;VRQVSVTTGGRRYIGELNMFIDKNVKVVTTRGTAYDGKLVGFDPSTLSVVLEDTSFGNEKYSRVVIRGEALSEILLKEKPFDMRGLSDRLSKLFPNMVKYYEDAGFVTVMDRIRVTVEGVEGTGPMVDRVKKVYDQYVIEQRGP
;
A
#
# COMPACT_ATOMS: atom_id res chain seq x y z
N VAL A 1 -0.40 28.10 6.75
CA VAL A 1 -0.51 26.70 6.28
C VAL A 1 -1.47 25.93 7.17
N ARG A 2 -2.48 25.42 6.58
CA ARG A 2 -3.50 24.68 7.30
C ARG A 2 -3.02 23.26 7.58
N GLN A 3 -2.78 22.95 8.83
CA GLN A 3 -2.49 21.59 9.24
C GLN A 3 -3.80 20.81 9.31
N VAL A 4 -3.87 19.73 8.58
CA VAL A 4 -5.02 18.81 8.65
C VAL A 4 -4.66 17.73 9.65
N SER A 5 -5.41 17.66 10.75
CA SER A 5 -5.26 16.56 11.71
C SER A 5 -5.81 15.28 11.05
N VAL A 6 -4.97 14.25 10.99
CA VAL A 6 -5.37 12.96 10.42
C VAL A 6 -6.06 12.13 11.51
N THR A 7 -7.33 11.85 11.32
CA THR A 7 -8.11 10.99 12.21
C THR A 7 -7.71 9.52 12.02
N THR A 8 -8.15 8.64 12.92
CA THR A 8 -7.92 7.20 12.77
C THR A 8 -8.48 6.68 11.43
N GLY A 9 -9.67 7.14 11.03
CA GLY A 9 -10.25 6.78 9.74
C GLY A 9 -9.43 7.32 8.57
N GLY A 10 -8.87 8.52 8.71
CA GLY A 10 -8.00 9.11 7.69
C GLY A 10 -6.69 8.36 7.52
N ARG A 11 -6.09 7.87 8.60
CA ARG A 11 -4.88 7.05 8.55
C ARG A 11 -5.14 5.72 7.85
N ARG A 12 -6.26 5.11 8.14
CA ARG A 12 -6.66 3.87 7.51
C ARG A 12 -6.86 4.06 6.00
N TYR A 13 -7.48 5.16 5.62
CA TYR A 13 -7.69 5.51 4.22
C TYR A 13 -6.36 5.61 3.47
N ILE A 14 -5.40 6.36 4.01
CA ILE A 14 -4.06 6.49 3.41
C ILE A 14 -3.36 5.12 3.35
N GLY A 15 -3.47 4.32 4.39
CA GLY A 15 -2.90 2.97 4.40
C GLY A 15 -3.49 2.07 3.31
N GLU A 16 -4.80 2.11 3.12
CA GLU A 16 -5.47 1.38 2.05
C GLU A 16 -5.02 1.87 0.67
N LEU A 17 -4.91 3.18 0.49
CA LEU A 17 -4.48 3.76 -0.76
C LEU A 17 -3.01 3.41 -1.08
N ASN A 18 -2.16 3.34 -0.06
CA ASN A 18 -0.77 2.91 -0.21
C ASN A 18 -0.66 1.48 -0.74
N MET A 19 -1.65 0.64 -0.51
CA MET A 19 -1.65 -0.72 -1.03
C MET A 19 -1.82 -0.77 -2.55
N PHE A 20 -2.25 0.32 -3.16
CA PHE A 20 -2.39 0.43 -4.62
C PHE A 20 -1.05 0.75 -5.29
N ILE A 21 -0.07 1.23 -4.52
CA ILE A 21 1.25 1.62 -5.05
C ILE A 21 1.94 0.39 -5.66
N ASP A 22 2.53 0.58 -6.82
CA ASP A 22 3.22 -0.43 -7.63
C ASP A 22 2.30 -1.54 -8.16
N LYS A 23 1.00 -1.31 -8.12
CA LYS A 23 0.01 -2.24 -8.66
C LYS A 23 -0.59 -1.68 -9.95
N ASN A 24 -1.03 -2.59 -10.81
CA ASN A 24 -1.76 -2.20 -12.00
C ASN A 24 -3.19 -1.84 -11.62
N VAL A 25 -3.58 -0.63 -11.97
CA VAL A 25 -4.89 -0.08 -11.64
C VAL A 25 -5.59 0.43 -12.91
N LYS A 26 -6.89 0.54 -12.81
CA LYS A 26 -7.68 1.26 -13.79
C LYS A 26 -8.12 2.57 -13.15
N VAL A 27 -7.81 3.68 -13.79
CA VAL A 27 -8.23 4.99 -13.33
C VAL A 27 -9.31 5.53 -14.27
N VAL A 28 -10.45 5.85 -13.73
CA VAL A 28 -11.58 6.41 -14.49
C VAL A 28 -11.69 7.89 -14.15
N THR A 29 -11.76 8.71 -15.19
CA THR A 29 -11.89 10.16 -15.03
C THR A 29 -13.35 10.58 -14.99
N THR A 30 -13.58 11.83 -14.57
CA THR A 30 -14.94 12.42 -14.54
C THR A 30 -15.57 12.51 -15.92
N ARG A 31 -14.78 12.43 -16.99
CA ARG A 31 -15.26 12.40 -18.37
C ARG A 31 -15.63 10.99 -18.86
N GLY A 32 -15.40 9.98 -18.01
CA GLY A 32 -15.65 8.60 -18.37
C GLY A 32 -14.52 7.92 -19.12
N THR A 33 -13.37 8.58 -19.28
CA THR A 33 -12.21 7.96 -19.92
C THR A 33 -11.47 7.06 -18.92
N ALA A 34 -10.88 5.98 -19.39
CA ALA A 34 -10.19 5.03 -18.54
C ALA A 34 -8.73 4.87 -18.95
N TYR A 35 -7.87 4.82 -17.94
CA TYR A 35 -6.44 4.59 -18.10
C TYR A 35 -6.05 3.32 -17.35
N ASP A 36 -5.30 2.46 -17.99
CA ASP A 36 -4.76 1.25 -17.35
C ASP A 36 -3.25 1.40 -17.21
N GLY A 37 -2.76 1.34 -15.98
CA GLY A 37 -1.34 1.51 -15.73
C GLY A 37 -0.96 1.17 -14.31
N LYS A 38 0.33 1.29 -14.01
CA LYS A 38 0.86 1.04 -12.68
C LYS A 38 0.82 2.32 -11.86
N LEU A 39 0.20 2.28 -10.70
CA LEU A 39 0.17 3.44 -9.81
C LEU A 39 1.52 3.60 -9.11
N VAL A 40 2.21 4.68 -9.41
CA VAL A 40 3.54 4.96 -8.85
C VAL A 40 3.45 5.84 -7.62
N GLY A 41 2.51 6.76 -7.61
CA GLY A 41 2.36 7.67 -6.48
C GLY A 41 1.06 8.45 -6.51
N PHE A 42 0.73 9.06 -5.40
CA PHE A 42 -0.43 9.93 -5.27
C PHE A 42 -0.13 11.05 -4.29
N ASP A 43 -0.84 12.16 -4.44
CA ASP A 43 -0.80 13.27 -3.50
C ASP A 43 -1.96 13.08 -2.50
N PRO A 44 -1.68 12.87 -1.20
CA PRO A 44 -2.74 12.62 -0.20
C PRO A 44 -3.75 13.76 -0.05
N SER A 45 -3.34 14.99 -0.35
CA SER A 45 -4.20 16.16 -0.19
C SER A 45 -5.13 16.38 -1.36
N THR A 46 -4.71 16.08 -2.59
CA THR A 46 -5.49 16.32 -3.81
C THR A 46 -5.99 15.03 -4.46
N LEU A 47 -5.38 13.90 -4.11
CA LEU A 47 -5.58 12.59 -4.73
C LEU A 47 -5.14 12.55 -6.21
N SER A 48 -4.34 13.53 -6.66
CA SER A 48 -3.71 13.44 -7.96
C SER A 48 -2.79 12.23 -7.98
N VAL A 49 -2.75 11.51 -9.10
CA VAL A 49 -2.00 10.26 -9.21
C VAL A 49 -1.02 10.28 -10.36
N VAL A 50 0.05 9.49 -10.24
CA VAL A 50 1.01 9.26 -11.31
C VAL A 50 0.94 7.80 -11.70
N LEU A 51 0.75 7.54 -12.98
CA LEU A 51 0.74 6.19 -13.55
C LEU A 51 1.97 5.97 -14.43
N GLU A 52 2.46 4.76 -14.43
CA GLU A 52 3.59 4.30 -15.25
C GLU A 52 3.09 3.25 -16.23
N ASP A 53 3.69 3.20 -17.42
CA ASP A 53 3.37 2.22 -18.47
C ASP A 53 1.86 2.16 -18.74
N THR A 54 1.32 3.30 -19.09
CA THR A 54 -0.12 3.52 -19.12
C THR A 54 -0.70 3.37 -20.53
N SER A 55 -1.79 2.62 -20.65
CA SER A 55 -2.56 2.50 -21.87
C SER A 55 -3.81 3.37 -21.81
N PHE A 56 -4.07 4.09 -22.87
CA PHE A 56 -5.29 4.87 -23.06
C PHE A 56 -5.73 4.68 -24.51
N GLY A 57 -6.80 3.94 -24.72
CA GLY A 57 -7.20 3.54 -26.07
C GLY A 57 -6.09 2.72 -26.74
N ASN A 58 -5.66 3.12 -27.91
CA ASN A 58 -4.57 2.47 -28.66
C ASN A 58 -3.20 3.09 -28.38
N GLU A 59 -3.15 4.08 -27.51
CA GLU A 59 -1.91 4.77 -27.20
C GLU A 59 -1.32 4.33 -25.89
N LYS A 60 0.01 4.36 -25.81
CA LYS A 60 0.76 4.02 -24.61
C LYS A 60 1.65 5.19 -24.21
N TYR A 61 1.65 5.44 -22.90
CA TYR A 61 2.45 6.52 -22.33
C TYR A 61 3.35 5.95 -21.23
N SER A 62 4.59 6.41 -21.16
CA SER A 62 5.49 5.98 -20.09
C SER A 62 5.05 6.54 -18.72
N ARG A 63 4.49 7.72 -18.72
CA ARG A 63 3.97 8.36 -17.50
C ARG A 63 2.73 9.17 -17.82
N VAL A 64 1.74 9.10 -16.91
CA VAL A 64 0.54 9.91 -16.98
C VAL A 64 0.27 10.47 -15.59
N VAL A 65 0.02 11.76 -15.50
CA VAL A 65 -0.44 12.40 -14.28
C VAL A 65 -1.92 12.72 -14.45
N ILE A 66 -2.74 12.25 -13.55
CA ILE A 66 -4.17 12.57 -13.54
C ILE A 66 -4.41 13.41 -12.30
N ARG A 67 -4.89 14.62 -12.50
CA ARG A 67 -5.18 15.54 -11.41
C ARG A 67 -6.39 15.03 -10.62
N GLY A 68 -6.34 15.21 -9.30
CA GLY A 68 -7.41 14.71 -8.41
C GLY A 68 -8.81 15.18 -8.80
N GLU A 69 -8.93 16.41 -9.27
CA GLU A 69 -10.21 16.99 -9.72
C GLU A 69 -10.79 16.31 -10.96
N ALA A 70 -9.95 15.66 -11.77
CA ALA A 70 -10.37 14.92 -12.95
C ALA A 70 -10.62 13.44 -12.67
N LEU A 71 -10.31 12.98 -11.46
CA LEU A 71 -10.35 11.58 -11.08
C LEU A 71 -11.72 11.22 -10.50
N SER A 72 -12.32 10.16 -11.01
CA SER A 72 -13.58 9.62 -10.48
C SER A 72 -13.35 8.36 -9.65
N GLU A 73 -12.58 7.42 -10.19
CA GLU A 73 -12.38 6.13 -9.53
C GLU A 73 -10.96 5.61 -9.78
N ILE A 74 -10.41 4.92 -8.78
CA ILE A 74 -9.19 4.12 -8.93
C ILE A 74 -9.58 2.69 -8.59
N LEU A 75 -9.43 1.79 -9.54
CA LEU A 75 -9.87 0.41 -9.38
C LEU A 75 -8.66 -0.53 -9.32
N LEU A 76 -8.56 -1.29 -8.25
CA LEU A 76 -7.52 -2.30 -8.09
C LEU A 76 -8.19 -3.68 -8.18
N LYS A 77 -7.80 -4.45 -9.18
CA LYS A 77 -8.37 -5.77 -9.41
C LYS A 77 -7.70 -6.83 -8.54
N GLU A 78 -6.39 -6.72 -8.34
CA GLU A 78 -5.64 -7.64 -7.51
C GLU A 78 -5.94 -7.42 -6.03
N LYS A 79 -6.02 -8.52 -5.26
CA LYS A 79 -6.17 -8.40 -3.81
C LYS A 79 -4.85 -7.85 -3.23
N PRO A 80 -4.88 -6.72 -2.49
CA PRO A 80 -3.66 -6.20 -1.90
C PRO A 80 -3.17 -7.06 -0.75
N PHE A 81 -1.87 -6.95 -0.44
CA PHE A 81 -1.29 -7.62 0.72
C PHE A 81 -1.84 -7.01 2.00
N ASP A 82 -2.37 -7.82 2.89
CA ASP A 82 -2.98 -7.36 4.13
C ASP A 82 -1.94 -7.18 5.24
N MET A 83 -1.33 -5.98 5.30
CA MET A 83 -0.34 -5.65 6.34
C MET A 83 -0.96 -5.57 7.75
N ARG A 84 -2.22 -5.16 7.84
CA ARG A 84 -2.93 -5.10 9.12
C ARG A 84 -3.06 -6.50 9.73
N GLY A 85 -3.46 -7.47 8.93
CA GLY A 85 -3.55 -8.86 9.38
C GLY A 85 -2.20 -9.41 9.82
N LEU A 86 -1.13 -9.06 9.11
CA LEU A 86 0.22 -9.45 9.49
C LEU A 86 0.62 -8.80 10.82
N SER A 87 0.34 -7.51 10.97
CA SER A 87 0.60 -6.78 12.22
C SER A 87 -0.11 -7.44 13.41
N ASP A 88 -1.38 -7.79 13.23
CA ASP A 88 -2.17 -8.46 14.28
C ASP A 88 -1.55 -9.82 14.65
N ARG A 89 -1.12 -10.56 13.66
CA ARG A 89 -0.47 -11.88 13.89
C ARG A 89 0.85 -11.71 14.64
N LEU A 90 1.66 -10.74 14.24
CA LEU A 90 2.93 -10.45 14.93
C LEU A 90 2.68 -9.98 16.36
N SER A 91 1.64 -9.17 16.58
CA SER A 91 1.30 -8.68 17.93
C SER A 91 0.93 -9.78 18.90
N LYS A 92 0.36 -10.88 18.43
CA LYS A 92 0.04 -12.04 19.24
C LYS A 92 1.29 -12.79 19.70
N LEU A 93 2.31 -12.82 18.86
CA LEU A 93 3.57 -13.52 19.13
C LEU A 93 4.59 -12.65 19.86
N PHE A 94 4.52 -11.34 19.65
CA PHE A 94 5.43 -10.36 20.26
C PHE A 94 4.63 -9.26 20.95
N PRO A 95 3.95 -9.57 22.08
CA PRO A 95 3.08 -8.61 22.74
C PRO A 95 3.79 -7.33 23.13
N ASN A 96 3.17 -6.18 22.84
CA ASN A 96 3.68 -4.85 23.15
C ASN A 96 4.99 -4.46 22.42
N MET A 97 5.39 -5.26 21.43
CA MET A 97 6.64 -5.03 20.70
C MET A 97 6.43 -4.66 19.23
N VAL A 98 5.18 -4.63 18.79
CA VAL A 98 4.83 -4.42 17.38
C VAL A 98 4.17 -3.06 17.18
N LYS A 99 4.68 -2.30 16.22
CA LYS A 99 4.07 -1.03 15.80
C LYS A 99 3.75 -1.10 14.32
N TYR A 100 2.50 -0.79 13.98
CA TYR A 100 2.06 -0.73 12.60
C TYR A 100 1.94 0.74 12.16
N TYR A 101 2.70 1.09 11.14
CA TYR A 101 2.67 2.43 10.53
C TYR A 101 1.76 2.36 9.29
N GLU A 102 0.46 2.51 9.52
CA GLU A 102 -0.57 2.34 8.48
C GLU A 102 -0.33 3.17 7.24
N ASP A 103 -0.05 4.45 7.44
CA ASP A 103 0.14 5.42 6.36
C ASP A 103 1.43 5.19 5.56
N ALA A 104 2.43 4.57 6.19
CA ALA A 104 3.70 4.25 5.54
C ALA A 104 3.74 2.80 5.00
N GLY A 105 2.82 1.94 5.47
CA GLY A 105 2.69 0.57 4.96
C GLY A 105 3.73 -0.41 5.47
N PHE A 106 4.28 -0.19 6.67
CA PHE A 106 5.22 -1.14 7.26
C PHE A 106 4.96 -1.35 8.76
N VAL A 107 5.54 -2.42 9.26
CA VAL A 107 5.46 -2.82 10.66
C VAL A 107 6.87 -2.86 11.23
N THR A 108 7.05 -2.46 12.49
CA THR A 108 8.31 -2.69 13.20
C THR A 108 8.07 -3.67 14.35
N VAL A 109 9.07 -4.50 14.61
CA VAL A 109 9.06 -5.42 15.76
C VAL A 109 10.28 -5.08 16.60
N MET A 110 10.05 -4.76 17.86
CA MET A 110 11.11 -4.40 18.83
C MET A 110 11.97 -3.20 18.38
N ASP A 111 11.41 -2.31 17.55
CA ASP A 111 12.08 -1.14 16.96
C ASP A 111 13.38 -1.45 16.20
N ARG A 112 13.64 -2.72 15.91
CA ARG A 112 14.88 -3.18 15.23
C ARG A 112 14.61 -3.93 13.95
N ILE A 113 13.42 -4.51 13.82
CA ILE A 113 13.05 -5.34 12.69
C ILE A 113 11.93 -4.63 11.95
N ARG A 114 12.14 -4.40 10.67
CA ARG A 114 11.16 -3.75 9.81
C ARG A 114 10.56 -4.78 8.86
N VAL A 115 9.24 -4.81 8.78
CA VAL A 115 8.50 -5.72 7.91
C VAL A 115 7.70 -4.91 6.90
N THR A 116 7.96 -5.16 5.63
CA THR A 116 7.25 -4.51 4.52
C THR A 116 6.58 -5.58 3.66
N VAL A 117 5.83 -5.17 2.65
CA VAL A 117 5.25 -6.11 1.68
C VAL A 117 6.33 -6.90 0.94
N GLU A 118 7.56 -6.39 0.89
CA GLU A 118 8.68 -7.01 0.18
C GLU A 118 9.45 -8.00 1.03
N GLY A 119 9.36 -7.91 2.35
CA GLY A 119 10.06 -8.83 3.23
C GLY A 119 10.40 -8.24 4.58
N VAL A 120 11.30 -8.92 5.25
CA VAL A 120 11.77 -8.61 6.60
C VAL A 120 13.19 -8.08 6.54
N GLU A 121 13.44 -6.94 7.16
CA GLU A 121 14.77 -6.32 7.26
C GLU A 121 15.11 -6.09 8.72
N GLY A 122 16.35 -6.32 9.07
CA GLY A 122 16.82 -6.07 10.43
C GLY A 122 17.91 -7.03 10.84
N THR A 123 18.36 -6.88 12.09
CA THR A 123 19.42 -7.68 12.68
C THR A 123 18.99 -8.18 14.06
N GLY A 124 19.59 -9.25 14.48
CA GLY A 124 19.38 -9.82 15.81
C GLY A 124 18.77 -11.20 15.78
N PRO A 125 18.67 -11.85 16.95
CA PRO A 125 18.22 -13.25 17.03
C PRO A 125 16.75 -13.45 16.71
N MET A 126 15.94 -12.40 16.79
CA MET A 126 14.49 -12.51 16.56
C MET A 126 14.11 -12.40 15.09
N VAL A 127 15.05 -11.98 14.22
CA VAL A 127 14.78 -11.78 12.78
C VAL A 127 14.24 -13.06 12.15
N ASP A 128 14.85 -14.21 12.44
CA ASP A 128 14.44 -15.50 11.86
C ASP A 128 12.99 -15.86 12.27
N ARG A 129 12.61 -15.56 13.50
CA ARG A 129 11.25 -15.82 13.98
C ARG A 129 10.24 -14.94 13.25
N VAL A 130 10.56 -13.66 13.11
CA VAL A 130 9.71 -12.70 12.38
C VAL A 130 9.59 -13.13 10.92
N LYS A 131 10.70 -13.53 10.31
CA LYS A 131 10.73 -13.99 8.93
C LYS A 131 9.86 -15.22 8.70
N LYS A 132 9.87 -16.17 9.64
CA LYS A 132 9.00 -17.35 9.56
C LYS A 132 7.52 -16.98 9.58
N VAL A 133 7.15 -16.03 10.42
CA VAL A 133 5.78 -15.54 10.49
C VAL A 133 5.38 -14.86 9.17
N TYR A 134 6.27 -14.02 8.66
CA TYR A 134 6.06 -13.34 7.38
C TYR A 134 5.88 -14.35 6.23
N ASP A 135 6.80 -15.31 6.12
CA ASP A 135 6.76 -16.31 5.03
C ASP A 135 5.47 -17.15 5.09
N GLN A 136 5.06 -17.55 6.27
CA GLN A 136 3.82 -18.29 6.47
C GLN A 136 2.59 -17.44 6.09
N TYR A 137 2.60 -16.17 6.47
CA TYR A 137 1.52 -15.27 6.16
C TYR A 137 1.39 -15.02 4.66
N VAL A 138 2.53 -14.87 3.97
CA VAL A 138 2.55 -14.69 2.50
C VAL A 138 1.91 -15.90 1.81
N ILE A 139 2.24 -17.11 2.26
CA ILE A 139 1.66 -18.34 1.71
C ILE A 139 0.14 -18.33 1.90
N GLU A 140 -0.34 -17.96 3.07
CA GLU A 140 -1.77 -17.90 3.38
C GLU A 140 -2.49 -16.82 2.56
N GLN A 141 -1.85 -15.68 2.33
CA GLN A 141 -2.42 -14.57 1.56
C GLN A 141 -2.61 -14.93 0.08
N ARG A 142 -1.69 -15.69 -0.48
CA ARG A 142 -1.77 -16.11 -1.88
C ARG A 142 -2.83 -17.17 -2.12
N GLY A 143 -3.24 -17.86 -1.05
CA GLY A 143 -4.22 -18.91 -1.10
C GLY A 143 -3.71 -20.18 -1.80
N PRO A 144 -4.52 -21.21 -1.84
CA PRO A 144 -4.19 -22.44 -2.57
C PRO A 144 -4.16 -22.23 -4.07
#